data_55b1cb9f021253cb9f273e7e9a3e5d7d
#
_entry.id   55b1cb9f021253cb9f273e7e9a3e5d7d
#
_cell.length_a   1.000
_cell.length_b   1.000
_cell.length_c   1.000
_cell.angle_alpha   90.00
_cell.angle_beta   90.00
_cell.angle_gamma   90.00
#
_symmetry.space_group_name_H-M   'P 1'
#
loop_
_entity.id
_entity.type
_entity.pdbx_description
1 polymer ?
#
loop_
_entity_poly.entity_id
_entity_poly.type
_entity_poly.pdbx_seq_one_letter_code
_entity_poly.pdbx_strand_id
1 'polypeptide(L)' 'MSLTCQVQIILNNISKKKAETVKKALEPDNVNFPKGLSLYVENIDNKLIFNFESKENMKQLVGTVDEVLEHIQVALKVIE' A
#
# COMPACT_ATOMS: atom_id res chain seq x y z
N MET A 1 8.46 18.14 -18.62
CA MET A 1 7.82 16.82 -18.70
C MET A 1 7.86 16.15 -17.33
N SER A 2 6.72 15.89 -16.74
CA SER A 2 6.67 15.24 -15.44
C SER A 2 6.69 13.71 -15.62
N LEU A 3 7.66 13.07 -14.96
CA LEU A 3 7.74 11.61 -14.95
C LEU A 3 6.89 11.08 -13.82
N THR A 4 5.92 10.24 -14.16
CA THR A 4 5.10 9.58 -13.17
C THR A 4 5.64 8.18 -12.96
N CYS A 5 5.95 7.86 -11.71
CA CYS A 5 6.40 6.52 -11.32
C CYS A 5 5.25 5.76 -10.70
N GLN A 6 5.05 4.51 -11.11
CA GLN A 6 3.98 3.68 -10.59
C GLN A 6 4.54 2.33 -10.15
N VAL A 7 4.02 1.84 -9.02
CA VAL A 7 4.34 0.51 -8.52
C VAL A 7 3.03 -0.16 -8.13
N GLN A 8 2.87 -1.42 -8.54
CA GLN A 8 1.70 -2.21 -8.16
C GLN A 8 2.16 -3.43 -7.38
N ILE A 9 1.49 -3.66 -6.25
CA ILE A 9 1.74 -4.83 -5.42
C ILE A 9 0.44 -5.60 -5.29
N ILE A 10 0.50 -6.91 -5.49
CA ILE A 10 -0.67 -7.77 -5.40
C ILE A 10 -0.45 -8.84 -4.35
N LEU A 11 -1.34 -8.88 -3.36
CA LEU A 11 -1.35 -9.96 -2.37
C LEU A 11 -2.43 -10.96 -2.78
N ASN A 12 -2.01 -12.18 -3.09
CA ASN A 12 -2.92 -13.25 -3.50
C ASN A 12 -3.35 -14.09 -2.29
N ASN A 13 -4.51 -14.73 -2.41
CA ASN A 13 -5.01 -15.66 -1.41
C ASN A 13 -5.16 -15.03 -0.03
N ILE A 14 -5.60 -13.79 0.01
CA ILE A 14 -5.83 -13.10 1.28
C ILE A 14 -7.31 -13.22 1.65
N SER A 15 -7.59 -13.55 2.90
CA SER A 15 -8.96 -13.63 3.38
C SER A 15 -9.59 -12.23 3.45
N LYS A 16 -10.92 -12.19 3.41
CA LYS A 16 -11.64 -10.93 3.48
C LYS A 16 -11.30 -10.17 4.76
N LYS A 17 -11.23 -10.90 5.88
CA LYS A 17 -10.90 -10.30 7.17
C LYS A 17 -9.51 -9.69 7.19
N LYS A 18 -8.53 -10.42 6.65
CA LYS A 18 -7.15 -9.92 6.56
C LYS A 18 -7.06 -8.72 5.62
N ALA A 19 -7.78 -8.77 4.50
CA ALA A 19 -7.80 -7.65 3.55
C ALA A 19 -8.34 -6.39 4.20
N GLU A 20 -9.43 -6.50 4.94
CA GLU A 20 -10.01 -5.34 5.63
C GLU A 20 -9.07 -4.77 6.68
N THR A 21 -8.38 -5.65 7.42
CA THR A 21 -7.43 -5.20 8.43
C THR A 21 -6.25 -4.46 7.80
N VAL A 22 -5.74 -4.98 6.69
CA VAL A 22 -4.65 -4.31 5.97
C VAL A 22 -5.09 -2.96 5.43
N LYS A 23 -6.29 -2.88 4.87
CA LYS A 23 -6.82 -1.61 4.37
C LYS A 23 -6.92 -0.57 5.48
N LYS A 24 -7.39 -0.97 6.66
CA LYS A 24 -7.48 -0.06 7.80
C LYS A 24 -6.12 0.40 8.27
N ALA A 25 -5.13 -0.49 8.27
CA ALA A 25 -3.77 -0.15 8.69
C ALA A 25 -3.13 0.89 7.75
N LEU A 26 -3.61 0.98 6.52
CA LEU A 26 -3.07 1.89 5.52
C LEU A 26 -3.90 3.14 5.32
N GLU A 27 -4.89 3.40 6.20
CA GLU A 27 -5.66 4.63 6.13
C GLU A 27 -4.76 5.85 6.42
N PRO A 28 -5.11 7.03 5.88
CA PRO A 28 -4.28 8.22 6.04
C PRO A 28 -3.95 8.59 7.49
N ASP A 29 -4.79 8.18 8.44
CA ASP A 29 -4.54 8.43 9.86
C ASP A 29 -3.40 7.58 10.40
N ASN A 30 -3.07 6.49 9.74
CA ASN A 30 -2.06 5.54 10.20
C ASN A 30 -0.75 5.63 9.44
N VAL A 31 -0.77 6.17 8.23
CA VAL A 31 0.42 6.28 7.39
C VAL A 31 0.50 7.68 6.79
N ASN A 32 1.64 8.32 6.97
CA ASN A 32 1.89 9.62 6.37
C ASN A 32 2.53 9.43 5.01
N PHE A 33 1.81 9.85 3.97
CA PHE A 33 2.34 9.81 2.62
C PHE A 33 2.98 11.14 2.26
N PRO A 34 4.15 11.10 1.60
CA PRO A 34 4.78 12.33 1.10
C PRO A 34 3.89 13.04 0.09
N LYS A 35 4.06 14.33 -0.01
CA LYS A 35 3.32 15.12 -0.98
C LYS A 35 3.66 14.64 -2.39
N GLY A 36 2.65 14.49 -3.22
CA GLY A 36 2.82 14.00 -4.59
C GLY A 36 2.76 12.49 -4.75
N LEU A 37 2.59 11.76 -3.64
CA LEU A 37 2.47 10.32 -3.67
C LEU A 37 1.04 9.91 -3.37
N SER A 38 0.50 9.00 -4.17
CA SER A 38 -0.86 8.49 -3.99
C SER A 38 -0.84 6.98 -3.87
N LEU A 39 -1.76 6.47 -3.06
CA LEU A 39 -1.96 5.04 -2.91
C LEU A 39 -3.43 4.71 -3.12
N TYR A 40 -3.70 3.77 -4.00
CA TYR A 40 -5.04 3.23 -4.20
C TYR A 40 -5.03 1.75 -3.84
N VAL A 41 -6.02 1.34 -3.07
CA VAL A 41 -6.13 -0.05 -2.62
C VAL A 41 -7.44 -0.61 -3.12
N GLU A 42 -7.37 -1.74 -3.81
CA GLU A 42 -8.55 -2.45 -4.31
C GLU A 42 -8.59 -3.86 -3.74
N ASN A 43 -9.78 -4.30 -3.37
CA ASN A 43 -10.00 -5.65 -2.87
C ASN A 43 -10.91 -6.36 -3.87
N ILE A 44 -10.33 -7.27 -4.66
CA ILE A 44 -11.06 -8.01 -5.70
C ILE A 44 -10.92 -9.50 -5.42
N ASP A 45 -12.04 -10.17 -5.15
CA ASP A 45 -12.05 -11.60 -4.79
C ASP A 45 -11.12 -11.86 -3.61
N ASN A 46 -10.11 -12.71 -3.78
CA ASN A 46 -9.15 -13.02 -2.73
C ASN A 46 -7.83 -12.27 -2.92
N LYS A 47 -7.87 -11.16 -3.64
CA LYS A 47 -6.69 -10.37 -3.95
C LYS A 47 -6.80 -8.98 -3.39
N LEU A 48 -5.70 -8.49 -2.85
CA LEU A 48 -5.60 -7.11 -2.41
C LEU A 48 -4.53 -6.43 -3.27
N ILE A 49 -4.92 -5.40 -3.99
CA ILE A 49 -4.08 -4.73 -4.96
C ILE A 49 -3.74 -3.33 -4.49
N PHE A 50 -2.45 -3.02 -4.42
CA PHE A 50 -1.95 -1.71 -4.04
C PHE A 50 -1.35 -1.04 -5.26
N ASN A 51 -1.86 0.13 -5.61
CA ASN A 51 -1.31 0.93 -6.72
C ASN A 51 -0.72 2.21 -6.15
N PHE A 52 0.61 2.31 -6.22
CA PHE A 52 1.33 3.50 -5.78
C PHE A 52 1.67 4.36 -6.98
N GLU A 53 1.50 5.66 -6.85
CA GLU A 53 1.87 6.60 -7.89
C GLU A 53 2.60 7.78 -7.28
N SER A 54 3.75 8.12 -7.83
CA SER A 54 4.51 9.28 -7.42
C SER A 54 4.82 10.16 -8.61
N LYS A 55 4.60 11.47 -8.46
CA LYS A 55 4.85 12.44 -9.52
C LYS A 55 6.20 13.10 -9.42
N GLU A 56 6.94 12.86 -8.35
CA GLU A 56 8.16 13.62 -8.11
C GLU A 56 9.43 12.78 -8.03
N ASN A 57 9.44 11.70 -7.25
CA ASN A 57 10.72 11.10 -6.87
C ASN A 57 10.63 9.60 -6.69
N MET A 58 11.45 8.87 -7.46
CA MET A 58 11.52 7.42 -7.36
C MET A 58 12.00 6.96 -5.99
N LYS A 59 12.98 7.64 -5.40
CA LYS A 59 13.49 7.27 -4.09
C LYS A 59 12.42 7.36 -3.03
N GLN A 60 11.61 8.42 -3.10
CA GLN A 60 10.51 8.62 -2.18
C GLN A 60 9.47 7.52 -2.33
N LEU A 61 9.18 7.13 -3.57
CA LEU A 61 8.25 6.05 -3.86
C LEU A 61 8.75 4.73 -3.27
N VAL A 62 10.01 4.37 -3.49
CA VAL A 62 10.59 3.12 -2.98
C VAL A 62 10.57 3.11 -1.46
N GLY A 63 10.95 4.22 -0.83
CA GLY A 63 10.93 4.31 0.63
C GLY A 63 9.53 4.16 1.21
N THR A 64 8.53 4.73 0.54
CA THR A 64 7.14 4.62 0.99
C THR A 64 6.61 3.20 0.79
N VAL A 65 6.95 2.55 -0.32
CA VAL A 65 6.56 1.16 -0.55
C VAL A 65 7.12 0.26 0.53
N ASP A 66 8.39 0.44 0.89
CA ASP A 66 9.01 -0.34 1.96
C ASP A 66 8.30 -0.13 3.30
N GLU A 67 7.97 1.12 3.62
CA GLU A 67 7.25 1.44 4.85
C GLU A 67 5.87 0.81 4.88
N VAL A 68 5.15 0.88 3.77
CA VAL A 68 3.81 0.28 3.67
C VAL A 68 3.88 -1.23 3.81
N LEU A 69 4.87 -1.88 3.18
CA LEU A 69 5.03 -3.33 3.31
C LEU A 69 5.32 -3.72 4.76
N GLU A 70 6.09 -2.93 5.47
CA GLU A 70 6.37 -3.16 6.88
C GLU A 70 5.08 -3.07 7.71
N HIS A 71 4.25 -2.05 7.46
CA HIS A 71 2.95 -1.92 8.12
C HIS A 71 2.04 -3.10 7.83
N ILE A 72 2.03 -3.59 6.59
CA ILE A 72 1.24 -4.76 6.20
C ILE A 72 1.68 -5.98 6.98
N GLN A 73 2.98 -6.22 7.09
CA GLN A 73 3.51 -7.36 7.83
C GLN A 73 3.11 -7.31 9.30
N VAL A 74 3.19 -6.14 9.91
CA VAL A 74 2.79 -5.97 11.31
C VAL A 74 1.29 -6.23 11.47
N ALA A 75 0.48 -5.69 10.59
CA ALA A 75 -0.97 -5.87 10.63
C ALA A 75 -1.35 -7.36 10.50
N LEU A 76 -0.71 -8.08 9.60
CA LEU A 76 -0.99 -9.50 9.40
C LEU A 76 -0.56 -10.35 10.60
N LYS A 77 0.53 -9.98 11.27
CA LYS A 77 0.97 -10.70 12.46
C LYS A 77 -0.03 -10.58 13.61
N VAL A 78 -0.69 -9.44 13.73
CA VAL A 78 -1.65 -9.22 14.81
C VAL A 78 -2.87 -10.13 14.65
N ILE A 79 -3.22 -10.52 13.41
CA ILE A 79 -4.39 -11.35 13.14
C ILE A 79 -4.09 -12.85 13.29
N GLU A 80 -2.84 -13.22 13.13
CA GLU A 80 -2.44 -14.60 13.29
C GLU A 80 -2.37 -14.93 14.78
#